data_3c7de91208c7c47405d9e94edbb15b26
#
_entry.id   3c7de91208c7c47405d9e94edbb15b26
#
_cell.length_a   1.000
_cell.length_b   1.000
_cell.length_c   1.000
_cell.angle_alpha   90.00
_cell.angle_beta   90.00
_cell.angle_gamma   90.00
#
_symmetry.space_group_name_H-M   'P 1'
#
loop_
_entity.id
_entity.type
_entity.pdbx_description
1 polymer ?
#
loop_
_entity_poly.entity_id
_entity_poly.type
_entity_poly.pdbx_seq_one_letter_code
_entity_poly.pdbx_strand_id
1 'polypeptide(L)'
;MLLFFLLFTLFVGIYGIYFVCISVWAKKPWGLAIDNNFQPKVSILIPVHNEEKTIVDKLRNIKSVAYPKENIEIIVTDDASDDYTLQRVKSFVELNPDLNIRVVEHDLRMGKSAALNRALPFSSNDVVIVSDADTQWPEDMLQKTLPYLMDSKVGAVTCGGINRNRGETWVTKGEDTYLHFTNLIRLGESKLHSTIRFEGGFCAFKKNAFDKFDAETGSDDSGTALEVVQRGYRAIMVPDTLFYTVFPTRLYSKLKMKARRATQLISLWVKCSKLLFRGRLLLPKKIAVPEVLLFILNPLILFTLIVTTAAAILLFPFSLFSLGILAFVGCLLIFARRIFVEVVVDNLVLLYALVSLLRGRRYTNWDKAQF
;
A
#
# COMPACT_ATOMS: atom_id res chain seq x y z
N MET A 1 16.10 -32.89 -9.89
CA MET A 1 17.11 -31.89 -10.26
C MET A 1 16.60 -30.93 -11.31
N LEU A 2 16.20 -31.38 -12.53
CA LEU A 2 15.71 -30.49 -13.61
C LEU A 2 14.54 -29.61 -13.15
N LEU A 3 13.53 -30.16 -12.50
CA LEU A 3 12.37 -29.43 -11.98
C LEU A 3 12.79 -28.32 -10.99
N PHE A 4 13.75 -28.58 -10.11
CA PHE A 4 14.28 -27.57 -9.21
C PHE A 4 14.88 -26.38 -9.95
N PHE A 5 15.77 -26.65 -10.90
CA PHE A 5 16.40 -25.56 -11.68
C PHE A 5 15.38 -24.78 -12.49
N LEU A 6 14.37 -25.44 -13.07
CA LEU A 6 13.29 -24.80 -13.79
C LEU A 6 12.50 -23.85 -12.87
N LEU A 7 12.04 -24.35 -11.72
CA LEU A 7 11.26 -23.57 -10.74
C LEU A 7 12.10 -22.43 -10.16
N PHE A 8 13.36 -22.68 -9.83
CA PHE A 8 14.26 -21.67 -9.30
C PHE A 8 14.52 -20.55 -10.32
N THR A 9 14.83 -20.91 -11.56
CA THR A 9 15.05 -19.94 -12.65
C THR A 9 13.78 -19.13 -12.91
N LEU A 10 12.61 -19.76 -12.91
CA LEU A 10 11.34 -19.07 -13.09
C LEU A 10 11.06 -18.11 -11.93
N PHE A 11 11.24 -18.55 -10.69
CA PHE A 11 11.03 -17.73 -9.49
C PHE A 11 11.92 -16.48 -9.50
N VAL A 12 13.23 -16.68 -9.66
CA VAL A 12 14.20 -15.57 -9.67
C VAL A 12 14.04 -14.71 -10.92
N GLY A 13 13.73 -15.32 -12.06
CA GLY A 13 13.57 -14.63 -13.34
C GLY A 13 12.42 -13.63 -13.32
N ILE A 14 11.28 -13.99 -12.75
CA ILE A 14 10.13 -13.07 -12.62
C ILE A 14 10.53 -11.83 -11.81
N TYR A 15 11.16 -11.99 -10.65
CA TYR A 15 11.66 -10.86 -9.84
C TYR A 15 12.73 -10.05 -10.57
N GLY A 16 13.76 -10.74 -11.10
CA GLY A 16 14.93 -10.08 -11.70
C GLY A 16 14.59 -9.27 -12.96
N ILE A 17 13.83 -9.86 -13.87
CA ILE A 17 13.43 -9.18 -15.13
C ILE A 17 12.55 -7.97 -14.79
N TYR A 18 11.55 -8.15 -13.93
CA TYR A 18 10.67 -7.03 -13.58
C TYR A 18 11.42 -5.92 -12.86
N PHE A 19 12.31 -6.26 -11.92
CA PHE A 19 13.12 -5.28 -11.20
C PHE A 19 14.04 -4.48 -12.13
N VAL A 20 14.67 -5.12 -13.11
CA VAL A 20 15.50 -4.43 -14.13
C VAL A 20 14.63 -3.47 -14.95
N CYS A 21 13.49 -3.94 -15.46
CA CYS A 21 12.56 -3.10 -16.23
C CYS A 21 12.10 -1.88 -15.42
N ILE A 22 11.67 -2.10 -14.17
CA ILE A 22 11.22 -1.04 -13.24
C ILE A 22 12.34 -0.03 -12.98
N SER A 23 13.58 -0.51 -12.73
CA SER A 23 14.72 0.37 -12.45
C SER A 23 15.05 1.28 -13.64
N VAL A 24 14.88 0.77 -14.86
CA VAL A 24 15.02 1.58 -16.08
C VAL A 24 13.90 2.60 -16.21
N TRP A 25 12.65 2.19 -15.96
CA TRP A 25 11.49 3.10 -16.05
C TRP A 25 11.51 4.17 -14.97
N ALA A 26 11.92 3.86 -13.74
CA ALA A 26 12.03 4.82 -12.65
C ALA A 26 12.96 6.01 -12.97
N LYS A 27 13.94 5.82 -13.86
CA LYS A 27 14.87 6.88 -14.30
C LYS A 27 14.32 7.77 -15.41
N LYS A 28 13.18 7.40 -16.05
CA LYS A 28 12.60 8.21 -17.13
C LYS A 28 12.04 9.52 -16.59
N PRO A 29 12.06 10.60 -17.39
CA PRO A 29 11.39 11.85 -17.03
C PRO A 29 9.88 11.64 -16.90
N TRP A 30 9.21 12.53 -16.15
CA TRP A 30 7.76 12.60 -16.17
C TRP A 30 7.29 13.14 -17.54
N GLY A 31 6.38 12.45 -18.19
CA GLY A 31 5.66 12.97 -19.36
C GLY A 31 4.35 13.63 -18.94
N LEU A 32 4.39 14.46 -17.90
CA LEU A 32 3.22 15.11 -17.28
C LEU A 32 3.41 16.63 -17.25
N ALA A 33 2.31 17.37 -17.34
CA ALA A 33 2.27 18.78 -17.05
C ALA A 33 2.21 18.97 -15.51
N ILE A 34 3.30 19.47 -14.94
CA ILE A 34 3.43 19.71 -13.49
C ILE A 34 3.57 21.22 -13.29
N ASP A 35 2.72 21.81 -12.45
CA ASP A 35 2.82 23.22 -12.04
C ASP A 35 2.91 23.29 -10.52
N ASN A 36 4.07 23.71 -10.02
CA ASN A 36 4.33 23.85 -8.59
C ASN A 36 3.49 24.96 -7.92
N ASN A 37 2.86 25.83 -8.68
CA ASN A 37 1.93 26.84 -8.16
C ASN A 37 0.49 26.33 -8.08
N PHE A 38 0.21 25.12 -8.55
CA PHE A 38 -1.12 24.53 -8.48
C PHE A 38 -1.49 24.17 -7.05
N GLN A 39 -2.38 24.95 -6.45
CA GLN A 39 -2.86 24.83 -5.07
C GLN A 39 -4.38 24.71 -5.02
N PRO A 40 -4.94 23.54 -5.41
CA PRO A 40 -6.38 23.33 -5.39
C PRO A 40 -6.94 23.31 -3.97
N LYS A 41 -8.23 23.60 -3.81
CA LYS A 41 -8.95 23.30 -2.58
C LYS A 41 -9.06 21.79 -2.39
N VAL A 42 -8.87 21.33 -1.16
CA VAL A 42 -8.82 19.89 -0.81
C VAL A 42 -9.74 19.55 0.35
N SER A 43 -10.39 18.39 0.29
CA SER A 43 -11.12 17.80 1.41
C SER A 43 -10.33 16.60 1.92
N ILE A 44 -9.83 16.67 3.16
CA ILE A 44 -9.02 15.63 3.80
C ILE A 44 -9.95 14.75 4.64
N LEU A 45 -10.13 13.50 4.24
CA LEU A 45 -10.94 12.50 4.94
C LEU A 45 -10.03 11.67 5.86
N ILE A 46 -10.36 11.64 7.14
CA ILE A 46 -9.63 10.89 8.17
C ILE A 46 -10.60 9.89 8.80
N PRO A 47 -10.58 8.62 8.34
CA PRO A 47 -11.37 7.58 8.98
C PRO A 47 -10.73 7.18 10.30
N VAL A 48 -11.53 7.09 11.36
CA VAL A 48 -11.07 6.74 12.69
C VAL A 48 -11.93 5.64 13.31
N HIS A 49 -11.30 4.74 14.07
CA HIS A 49 -11.92 3.78 14.97
C HIS A 49 -10.92 3.44 16.08
N ASN A 50 -11.23 3.85 17.31
CA ASN A 50 -10.36 3.65 18.48
C ASN A 50 -8.96 4.26 18.30
N GLU A 51 -8.90 5.53 17.92
CA GLU A 51 -7.69 6.31 17.62
C GLU A 51 -7.41 7.39 18.68
N GLU A 52 -7.88 7.22 19.93
CA GLU A 52 -7.71 8.22 20.98
C GLU A 52 -6.25 8.68 21.19
N LYS A 53 -5.26 7.80 20.90
CA LYS A 53 -3.85 8.09 21.12
C LYS A 53 -3.21 8.88 19.98
N THR A 54 -3.79 8.86 18.79
CA THR A 54 -3.16 9.36 17.56
C THR A 54 -3.90 10.51 16.91
N ILE A 55 -5.23 10.58 17.06
CA ILE A 55 -6.05 11.51 16.27
C ILE A 55 -5.72 12.99 16.52
N VAL A 56 -5.47 13.39 17.78
CA VAL A 56 -5.13 14.79 18.08
C VAL A 56 -3.80 15.19 17.45
N ASP A 57 -2.81 14.29 17.48
CA ASP A 57 -1.51 14.55 16.85
C ASP A 57 -1.63 14.60 15.34
N LYS A 58 -2.52 13.80 14.74
CA LYS A 58 -2.85 13.90 13.32
C LYS A 58 -3.48 15.24 12.95
N LEU A 59 -4.44 15.71 13.71
CA LEU A 59 -5.09 17.01 13.47
C LEU A 59 -4.09 18.18 13.63
N ARG A 60 -3.22 18.13 14.63
CA ARG A 60 -2.11 19.10 14.80
C ARG A 60 -1.15 19.05 13.61
N ASN A 61 -0.82 17.86 13.13
CA ASN A 61 0.06 17.69 11.98
C ASN A 61 -0.57 18.29 10.71
N ILE A 62 -1.87 18.11 10.45
CA ILE A 62 -2.54 18.76 9.30
C ILE A 62 -2.58 20.30 9.50
N LYS A 63 -2.79 20.77 10.73
CA LYS A 63 -2.72 22.21 11.04
C LYS A 63 -1.34 22.80 10.72
N SER A 64 -0.25 22.04 10.87
CA SER A 64 1.13 22.51 10.60
C SER A 64 1.55 22.45 9.13
N VAL A 65 0.76 21.81 8.25
CA VAL A 65 1.11 21.72 6.83
C VAL A 65 1.17 23.12 6.21
N ALA A 66 2.23 23.39 5.44
CA ALA A 66 2.46 24.64 4.73
C ALA A 66 1.55 24.76 3.50
N TYR A 67 0.25 24.98 3.74
CA TYR A 67 -0.78 25.13 2.72
C TYR A 67 -1.83 26.12 3.19
N PRO A 68 -2.46 26.93 2.30
CA PRO A 68 -3.48 27.90 2.70
C PRO A 68 -4.62 27.21 3.45
N LYS A 69 -4.92 27.66 4.69
CA LYS A 69 -5.90 26.98 5.56
C LYS A 69 -7.32 27.07 5.01
N GLU A 70 -7.62 28.16 4.32
CA GLU A 70 -8.88 28.38 3.59
C GLU A 70 -9.10 27.39 2.43
N ASN A 71 -8.04 26.73 1.96
CA ASN A 71 -8.10 25.71 0.94
C ASN A 71 -8.20 24.28 1.50
N ILE A 72 -8.21 24.13 2.84
CA ILE A 72 -8.29 22.82 3.49
C ILE A 72 -9.63 22.66 4.21
N GLU A 73 -10.37 21.63 3.83
CA GLU A 73 -11.50 21.08 4.59
C GLU A 73 -11.07 19.75 5.20
N ILE A 74 -11.34 19.54 6.47
CA ILE A 74 -11.03 18.29 7.17
C ILE A 74 -12.35 17.60 7.52
N ILE A 75 -12.48 16.31 7.19
CA ILE A 75 -13.63 15.49 7.55
C ILE A 75 -13.14 14.28 8.33
N VAL A 76 -13.39 14.31 9.64
CA VAL A 76 -13.13 13.15 10.50
C VAL A 76 -14.36 12.28 10.48
N THR A 77 -14.23 11.02 10.04
CA THR A 77 -15.33 10.06 10.01
C THR A 77 -15.08 8.95 11.04
N ASP A 78 -15.91 8.93 12.09
CA ASP A 78 -15.82 7.98 13.19
C ASP A 78 -16.64 6.72 12.88
N ASP A 79 -15.97 5.56 12.80
CA ASP A 79 -16.58 4.25 12.53
C ASP A 79 -16.97 3.55 13.84
N ALA A 80 -17.82 4.21 14.65
CA ALA A 80 -18.31 3.75 15.94
C ALA A 80 -17.19 3.41 16.94
N SER A 81 -16.36 4.40 17.29
CA SER A 81 -15.35 4.26 18.34
C SER A 81 -16.00 4.11 19.72
N ASP A 82 -15.43 3.23 20.54
CA ASP A 82 -15.85 2.98 21.93
C ASP A 82 -14.84 3.50 22.98
N ASP A 83 -13.75 4.16 22.51
CA ASP A 83 -12.76 4.88 23.33
C ASP A 83 -13.02 6.41 23.32
N TYR A 84 -12.06 7.19 23.81
CA TYR A 84 -12.16 8.66 23.84
C TYR A 84 -11.89 9.36 22.49
N THR A 85 -11.82 8.64 21.35
CA THR A 85 -11.51 9.20 20.03
C THR A 85 -12.43 10.36 19.69
N LEU A 86 -13.73 10.14 19.71
CA LEU A 86 -14.73 11.13 19.31
C LEU A 86 -14.71 12.37 20.22
N GLN A 87 -14.60 12.16 21.56
CA GLN A 87 -14.51 13.26 22.51
C GLN A 87 -13.27 14.13 22.26
N ARG A 88 -12.11 13.51 21.97
CA ARG A 88 -10.86 14.23 21.66
C ARG A 88 -10.96 15.03 20.37
N VAL A 89 -11.64 14.48 19.34
CA VAL A 89 -11.89 15.22 18.10
C VAL A 89 -12.77 16.43 18.37
N LYS A 90 -13.90 16.29 19.08
CA LYS A 90 -14.82 17.39 19.41
C LYS A 90 -14.11 18.50 20.19
N SER A 91 -13.34 18.13 21.23
CA SER A 91 -12.55 19.10 22.00
C SER A 91 -11.49 19.81 21.13
N PHE A 92 -10.86 19.10 20.18
CA PHE A 92 -9.91 19.74 19.28
C PHE A 92 -10.59 20.76 18.34
N VAL A 93 -11.79 20.46 17.85
CA VAL A 93 -12.59 21.37 17.01
C VAL A 93 -12.95 22.64 17.79
N GLU A 94 -13.43 22.52 19.02
CA GLU A 94 -13.77 23.64 19.91
C GLU A 94 -12.56 24.57 20.16
N LEU A 95 -11.36 24.00 20.32
CA LEU A 95 -10.13 24.73 20.57
C LEU A 95 -9.49 25.34 19.29
N ASN A 96 -9.97 24.98 18.11
CA ASN A 96 -9.42 25.43 16.82
C ASN A 96 -10.55 25.87 15.86
N PRO A 97 -11.32 26.93 16.21
CA PRO A 97 -12.44 27.40 15.38
C PRO A 97 -12.01 28.03 14.04
N ASP A 98 -10.71 28.27 13.87
CA ASP A 98 -10.06 28.73 12.65
C ASP A 98 -9.94 27.64 11.57
N LEU A 99 -10.12 26.37 11.94
CA LEU A 99 -10.03 25.25 11.03
C LEU A 99 -11.41 24.79 10.57
N ASN A 100 -11.54 24.53 9.27
CA ASN A 100 -12.77 23.95 8.72
C ASN A 100 -12.77 22.43 8.96
N ILE A 101 -13.27 22.00 10.12
CA ILE A 101 -13.32 20.58 10.51
C ILE A 101 -14.78 20.16 10.68
N ARG A 102 -15.17 19.11 9.95
CA ARG A 102 -16.45 18.41 10.11
C ARG A 102 -16.25 17.04 10.73
N VAL A 103 -17.14 16.65 11.62
CA VAL A 103 -17.18 15.32 12.24
C VAL A 103 -18.39 14.57 11.70
N VAL A 104 -18.20 13.37 11.19
CA VAL A 104 -19.23 12.46 10.72
C VAL A 104 -19.20 11.21 11.60
N GLU A 105 -20.26 11.01 12.38
CA GLU A 105 -20.37 9.91 13.35
C GLU A 105 -21.20 8.77 12.75
N HIS A 106 -20.83 7.53 13.07
CA HIS A 106 -21.59 6.33 12.69
C HIS A 106 -21.96 5.53 13.94
N ASP A 107 -23.20 5.03 13.97
CA ASP A 107 -23.71 4.25 15.11
C ASP A 107 -23.20 2.80 15.08
N LEU A 108 -22.79 2.30 13.92
CA LEU A 108 -22.34 0.92 13.72
C LEU A 108 -21.00 0.89 12.99
N ARG A 109 -20.12 0.01 13.47
CA ARG A 109 -18.84 -0.26 12.84
C ARG A 109 -19.03 -1.00 11.51
N MET A 110 -18.64 -0.37 10.42
CA MET A 110 -18.78 -0.91 9.06
C MET A 110 -17.45 -1.06 8.32
N GLY A 111 -16.36 -0.59 8.89
CA GLY A 111 -15.02 -0.63 8.32
C GLY A 111 -14.65 0.62 7.51
N LYS A 112 -13.35 0.78 7.28
CA LYS A 112 -12.73 1.99 6.73
C LYS A 112 -13.35 2.45 5.40
N SER A 113 -13.51 1.55 4.43
CA SER A 113 -14.09 1.90 3.12
C SER A 113 -15.53 2.41 3.25
N ALA A 114 -16.33 1.82 4.15
CA ALA A 114 -17.71 2.25 4.38
C ALA A 114 -17.75 3.63 5.05
N ALA A 115 -16.90 3.87 6.06
CA ALA A 115 -16.77 5.17 6.70
C ALA A 115 -16.36 6.27 5.70
N LEU A 116 -15.37 5.98 4.84
CA LEU A 116 -14.95 6.90 3.77
C LEU A 116 -16.08 7.19 2.77
N ASN A 117 -16.84 6.17 2.36
CA ASN A 117 -17.95 6.34 1.43
C ASN A 117 -19.12 7.15 2.03
N ARG A 118 -19.33 7.08 3.33
CA ARG A 118 -20.29 7.93 4.04
C ARG A 118 -19.80 9.36 4.19
N ALA A 119 -18.49 9.57 4.34
CA ALA A 119 -17.87 10.90 4.44
C ALA A 119 -17.76 11.61 3.08
N LEU A 120 -17.61 10.87 1.99
CA LEU A 120 -17.37 11.41 0.64
C LEU A 120 -18.43 12.43 0.18
N PRO A 121 -19.76 12.26 0.39
CA PRO A 121 -20.77 13.24 0.03
C PRO A 121 -20.63 14.58 0.76
N PHE A 122 -19.99 14.61 1.92
CA PHE A 122 -19.76 15.85 2.68
C PHE A 122 -18.51 16.62 2.22
N SER A 123 -17.67 16.01 1.36
CA SER A 123 -16.53 16.73 0.77
C SER A 123 -17.00 17.76 -0.23
N SER A 124 -16.62 19.03 -0.06
CA SER A 124 -17.04 20.13 -0.91
C SER A 124 -16.07 20.43 -2.07
N ASN A 125 -14.84 19.90 -1.99
CA ASN A 125 -13.77 20.23 -2.94
C ASN A 125 -13.57 19.14 -4.01
N ASP A 126 -12.95 19.53 -5.14
CA ASP A 126 -12.70 18.64 -6.29
C ASP A 126 -11.57 17.64 -6.07
N VAL A 127 -10.71 17.88 -5.08
CA VAL A 127 -9.64 16.98 -4.68
C VAL A 127 -9.95 16.43 -3.29
N VAL A 128 -10.06 15.11 -3.21
CA VAL A 128 -10.30 14.38 -1.97
C VAL A 128 -9.00 13.67 -1.57
N ILE A 129 -8.56 13.89 -0.34
CA ILE A 129 -7.36 13.25 0.22
C ILE A 129 -7.80 12.31 1.34
N VAL A 130 -7.31 11.08 1.32
CA VAL A 130 -7.46 10.13 2.43
C VAL A 130 -6.15 10.04 3.20
N SER A 131 -6.25 10.05 4.52
CA SER A 131 -5.12 9.85 5.42
C SER A 131 -5.50 9.05 6.65
N ASP A 132 -4.68 8.05 6.97
CA ASP A 132 -4.79 7.30 8.22
C ASP A 132 -4.48 8.22 9.43
N ALA A 133 -5.13 7.97 10.57
CA ALA A 133 -4.99 8.76 11.79
C ALA A 133 -3.62 8.58 12.49
N ASP A 134 -2.93 7.46 12.23
CA ASP A 134 -1.65 7.09 12.83
C ASP A 134 -0.44 7.48 11.96
N THR A 135 -0.67 8.19 10.85
CA THR A 135 0.40 8.66 9.95
C THR A 135 0.63 10.16 10.09
N GLN A 136 1.83 10.62 9.77
CA GLN A 136 2.16 12.03 9.80
C GLN A 136 2.82 12.48 8.50
N TRP A 137 2.54 13.72 8.12
CA TRP A 137 3.04 14.35 6.91
C TRP A 137 4.14 15.36 7.21
N PRO A 138 5.15 15.51 6.36
CA PRO A 138 6.00 16.69 6.38
C PRO A 138 5.18 17.93 6.00
N GLU A 139 5.66 19.11 6.42
CA GLU A 139 4.94 20.37 6.20
C GLU A 139 4.67 20.66 4.72
N ASP A 140 5.56 20.24 3.83
CA ASP A 140 5.51 20.47 2.38
C ASP A 140 4.76 19.36 1.59
N MET A 141 4.08 18.42 2.28
CA MET A 141 3.39 17.28 1.68
C MET A 141 2.48 17.70 0.52
N LEU A 142 1.57 18.65 0.74
CA LEU A 142 0.60 19.06 -0.26
C LEU A 142 1.25 19.82 -1.41
N GLN A 143 2.24 20.65 -1.11
CA GLN A 143 2.99 21.40 -2.13
C GLN A 143 3.78 20.49 -3.07
N LYS A 144 4.23 19.32 -2.60
CA LYS A 144 5.00 18.37 -3.40
C LYS A 144 4.16 17.31 -4.12
N THR A 145 2.94 17.09 -3.68
CA THR A 145 2.09 16.02 -4.24
C THR A 145 1.01 16.55 -5.19
N LEU A 146 0.32 17.62 -4.83
CA LEU A 146 -0.82 18.13 -5.58
C LEU A 146 -0.48 18.70 -6.97
N PRO A 147 0.71 19.29 -7.22
CA PRO A 147 1.09 19.76 -8.55
C PRO A 147 0.95 18.74 -9.67
N TYR A 148 1.10 17.46 -9.38
CA TYR A 148 0.93 16.37 -10.34
C TYR A 148 -0.53 16.17 -10.77
N LEU A 149 -1.50 16.61 -9.96
CA LEU A 149 -2.92 16.56 -10.31
C LEU A 149 -3.32 17.65 -11.31
N MET A 150 -2.46 18.61 -11.62
CA MET A 150 -2.74 19.59 -12.67
C MET A 150 -2.91 18.93 -14.04
N ASP A 151 -2.11 17.90 -14.33
CA ASP A 151 -2.25 17.14 -15.57
C ASP A 151 -3.64 16.48 -15.64
N SER A 152 -4.36 16.73 -16.74
CA SER A 152 -5.71 16.20 -16.95
C SER A 152 -5.76 14.67 -16.99
N LYS A 153 -4.64 14.02 -17.34
CA LYS A 153 -4.52 12.55 -17.39
C LYS A 153 -4.35 11.93 -16.01
N VAL A 154 -3.92 12.70 -15.00
CA VAL A 154 -3.68 12.18 -13.65
C VAL A 154 -4.96 12.35 -12.83
N GLY A 155 -5.53 11.24 -12.37
CA GLY A 155 -6.72 11.21 -11.51
C GLY A 155 -6.41 10.95 -10.03
N ALA A 156 -5.25 10.36 -9.73
CA ALA A 156 -4.85 10.08 -8.36
C ALA A 156 -3.34 10.14 -8.15
N VAL A 157 -2.92 10.60 -6.98
CA VAL A 157 -1.52 10.62 -6.55
C VAL A 157 -1.38 10.05 -5.14
N THR A 158 -0.27 9.35 -4.90
CA THR A 158 0.18 8.91 -3.58
C THR A 158 1.67 9.22 -3.44
N CYS A 159 2.23 9.02 -2.25
CA CYS A 159 3.67 9.04 -2.03
C CYS A 159 4.13 7.77 -1.29
N GLY A 160 5.43 7.63 -1.05
CA GLY A 160 5.96 6.52 -0.28
C GLY A 160 5.80 6.74 1.22
N GLY A 161 5.76 5.63 1.97
CA GLY A 161 5.83 5.64 3.42
C GLY A 161 7.26 5.40 3.92
N ILE A 162 7.58 5.92 5.10
CA ILE A 162 8.81 5.63 5.84
C ILE A 162 8.50 5.37 7.31
N ASN A 163 9.14 4.34 7.89
CA ASN A 163 8.97 4.02 9.31
C ASN A 163 9.80 4.96 10.18
N ARG A 164 9.19 5.64 11.17
CA ARG A 164 9.91 6.45 12.15
C ARG A 164 10.86 5.63 13.01
N ASN A 165 10.40 4.44 13.40
CA ASN A 165 11.15 3.49 14.22
C ASN A 165 12.00 2.53 13.39
N ARG A 166 12.47 2.99 12.23
CA ARG A 166 13.36 2.20 11.37
C ARG A 166 14.66 1.86 12.11
N GLY A 167 15.12 0.63 11.90
CA GLY A 167 16.40 0.20 12.45
C GLY A 167 16.40 -0.16 13.94
N GLU A 168 15.30 0.04 14.70
CA GLU A 168 15.23 -0.28 16.12
C GLU A 168 15.37 -1.78 16.40
N THR A 169 14.75 -2.60 15.57
CA THR A 169 14.78 -4.06 15.68
C THR A 169 15.15 -4.71 14.35
N TRP A 170 15.46 -5.99 14.36
CA TRP A 170 15.66 -6.75 13.11
C TRP A 170 14.38 -6.80 12.26
N VAL A 171 13.21 -6.73 12.91
CA VAL A 171 11.87 -6.71 12.27
C VAL A 171 11.68 -5.43 11.48
N THR A 172 11.99 -4.26 12.06
CA THR A 172 11.87 -2.97 11.39
C THR A 172 12.94 -2.79 10.31
N LYS A 173 14.17 -3.31 10.52
CA LYS A 173 15.23 -3.30 9.49
C LYS A 173 14.83 -4.08 8.22
N GLY A 174 14.14 -5.20 8.36
CA GLY A 174 13.63 -5.97 7.22
C GLY A 174 12.58 -5.17 6.45
N GLU A 175 11.65 -4.53 7.17
CA GLU A 175 10.61 -3.73 6.56
C GLU A 175 11.14 -2.51 5.81
N ASP A 176 12.18 -1.86 6.29
CA ASP A 176 12.82 -0.73 5.59
C ASP A 176 13.37 -1.16 4.21
N THR A 177 13.96 -2.36 4.16
CA THR A 177 14.42 -2.95 2.88
C THR A 177 13.25 -3.19 1.93
N TYR A 178 12.16 -3.78 2.44
CA TYR A 178 10.93 -4.01 1.69
C TYR A 178 10.34 -2.70 1.13
N LEU A 179 10.20 -1.66 1.97
CA LEU A 179 9.67 -0.35 1.57
C LEU A 179 10.52 0.30 0.47
N HIS A 180 11.84 0.20 0.58
CA HIS A 180 12.75 0.75 -0.45
C HIS A 180 12.48 0.11 -1.83
N PHE A 181 12.42 -1.22 -1.91
CA PHE A 181 12.12 -1.92 -3.16
C PHE A 181 10.70 -1.63 -3.65
N THR A 182 9.72 -1.62 -2.76
CA THR A 182 8.32 -1.33 -3.10
C THR A 182 8.16 0.08 -3.66
N ASN A 183 8.80 1.08 -3.05
CA ASN A 183 8.74 2.46 -3.54
C ASN A 183 9.40 2.60 -4.92
N LEU A 184 10.52 1.90 -5.18
CA LEU A 184 11.14 1.87 -6.50
C LEU A 184 10.21 1.26 -7.56
N ILE A 185 9.54 0.14 -7.24
CA ILE A 185 8.56 -0.49 -8.14
C ILE A 185 7.43 0.48 -8.46
N ARG A 186 6.80 1.06 -7.44
CA ARG A 186 5.68 2.01 -7.59
C ARG A 186 6.09 3.24 -8.42
N LEU A 187 7.30 3.75 -8.23
CA LEU A 187 7.84 4.85 -9.02
C LEU A 187 8.02 4.47 -10.49
N GLY A 188 8.63 3.31 -10.78
CA GLY A 188 8.84 2.85 -12.15
C GLY A 188 7.52 2.60 -12.88
N GLU A 189 6.54 1.98 -12.23
CA GLU A 189 5.17 1.82 -12.75
C GLU A 189 4.52 3.17 -13.05
N SER A 190 4.66 4.14 -12.12
CA SER A 190 4.14 5.50 -12.28
C SER A 190 4.80 6.24 -13.44
N LYS A 191 6.11 6.08 -13.62
CA LYS A 191 6.82 6.68 -14.77
C LYS A 191 6.41 6.03 -16.10
N LEU A 192 6.14 4.72 -16.11
CA LEU A 192 5.64 4.04 -17.30
C LEU A 192 4.19 4.44 -17.62
N HIS A 193 3.29 4.36 -16.62
CA HIS A 193 1.88 4.73 -16.74
C HIS A 193 1.25 4.96 -15.36
N SER A 194 0.97 3.90 -14.60
CA SER A 194 0.26 3.97 -13.32
C SER A 194 0.72 2.87 -12.38
N THR A 195 0.73 3.16 -11.09
CA THR A 195 0.72 2.16 -10.03
C THR A 195 -0.64 2.13 -9.37
N ILE A 196 -1.14 0.94 -9.03
CA ILE A 196 -2.36 0.79 -8.23
C ILE A 196 -2.04 0.39 -6.78
N ARG A 197 -0.76 0.35 -6.41
CA ARG A 197 -0.30 0.03 -5.05
C ARG A 197 -0.21 1.32 -4.24
N PHE A 198 -1.36 1.83 -3.79
CA PHE A 198 -1.47 3.00 -2.94
C PHE A 198 -1.36 2.62 -1.47
N GLU A 199 -1.05 3.56 -0.61
CA GLU A 199 -0.91 3.37 0.84
C GLU A 199 -1.71 4.44 1.58
N GLY A 200 -2.52 4.03 2.56
CA GLY A 200 -3.48 4.88 3.27
C GLY A 200 -2.90 6.09 4.02
N GLY A 201 -1.57 6.18 4.15
CA GLY A 201 -0.93 7.34 4.78
C GLY A 201 -1.12 8.65 4.02
N PHE A 202 -1.19 8.59 2.68
CA PHE A 202 -1.52 9.71 1.81
C PHE A 202 -2.02 9.21 0.44
N CYS A 203 -3.27 9.50 0.13
CA CYS A 203 -3.84 9.23 -1.19
C CYS A 203 -4.72 10.42 -1.58
N ALA A 204 -4.40 11.13 -2.67
CA ALA A 204 -5.20 12.21 -3.20
C ALA A 204 -5.85 11.81 -4.53
N PHE A 205 -7.14 12.07 -4.67
CA PHE A 205 -7.96 11.69 -5.82
C PHE A 205 -8.70 12.91 -6.36
N LYS A 206 -8.77 13.06 -7.68
CA LYS A 206 -9.75 13.93 -8.30
C LYS A 206 -11.13 13.32 -8.13
N LYS A 207 -12.10 14.08 -7.64
CA LYS A 207 -13.46 13.60 -7.34
C LYS A 207 -14.20 13.07 -8.58
N ASN A 208 -13.90 13.62 -9.76
CA ASN A 208 -14.44 13.16 -11.03
C ASN A 208 -13.76 11.89 -11.59
N ALA A 209 -12.67 11.43 -10.98
CA ALA A 209 -11.93 10.25 -11.42
C ALA A 209 -12.41 8.94 -10.75
N PHE A 210 -13.31 8.98 -9.78
CA PHE A 210 -13.89 7.81 -9.11
C PHE A 210 -15.28 8.14 -8.56
N ASP A 211 -16.12 7.12 -8.29
CA ASP A 211 -17.45 7.33 -7.71
C ASP A 211 -17.47 7.08 -6.21
N LYS A 212 -16.75 6.06 -5.78
CA LYS A 212 -16.70 5.63 -4.38
C LYS A 212 -15.38 4.93 -4.06
N PHE A 213 -15.02 4.92 -2.79
CA PHE A 213 -13.88 4.12 -2.30
C PHE A 213 -14.19 2.62 -2.40
N ASP A 214 -13.20 1.84 -2.83
CA ASP A 214 -13.37 0.40 -3.01
C ASP A 214 -13.62 -0.30 -1.67
N ALA A 215 -14.73 -1.00 -1.58
CA ALA A 215 -15.10 -1.86 -0.46
C ALA A 215 -15.07 -3.35 -0.84
N GLU A 216 -14.92 -3.67 -2.14
CA GLU A 216 -15.00 -5.04 -2.65
C GLU A 216 -13.72 -5.81 -2.35
N THR A 217 -12.55 -5.19 -2.56
CA THR A 217 -11.25 -5.84 -2.31
C THR A 217 -10.78 -5.67 -0.87
N GLY A 218 -11.40 -4.77 -0.10
CA GLY A 218 -11.00 -4.38 1.25
C GLY A 218 -9.79 -3.43 1.28
N SER A 219 -9.35 -2.94 0.12
CA SER A 219 -8.25 -1.98 -0.03
C SER A 219 -8.81 -0.68 -0.58
N ASP A 220 -9.25 0.21 0.33
CA ASP A 220 -9.85 1.50 -0.02
C ASP A 220 -8.94 2.39 -0.87
N ASP A 221 -7.63 2.29 -0.65
CA ASP A 221 -6.59 3.02 -1.36
C ASP A 221 -6.29 2.42 -2.75
N SER A 222 -5.79 1.18 -2.78
CA SER A 222 -5.35 0.51 -4.01
C SER A 222 -6.52 0.13 -4.92
N GLY A 223 -7.66 -0.27 -4.35
CA GLY A 223 -8.87 -0.59 -5.11
C GLY A 223 -9.46 0.65 -5.79
N THR A 224 -9.46 1.79 -5.10
CA THR A 224 -9.89 3.07 -5.69
C THR A 224 -8.89 3.56 -6.75
N ALA A 225 -7.58 3.37 -6.55
CA ALA A 225 -6.58 3.65 -7.58
C ALA A 225 -6.82 2.81 -8.86
N LEU A 226 -7.23 1.54 -8.72
CA LEU A 226 -7.63 0.71 -9.86
C LEU A 226 -8.87 1.29 -10.55
N GLU A 227 -9.88 1.77 -9.81
CA GLU A 227 -11.06 2.41 -10.41
C GLU A 227 -10.68 3.64 -11.22
N VAL A 228 -9.82 4.50 -10.67
CA VAL A 228 -9.27 5.67 -11.38
C VAL A 228 -8.63 5.25 -12.72
N VAL A 229 -7.81 4.18 -12.70
CA VAL A 229 -7.19 3.65 -13.93
C VAL A 229 -8.25 3.11 -14.90
N GLN A 230 -9.27 2.41 -14.42
CA GLN A 230 -10.36 1.86 -15.23
C GLN A 230 -11.26 2.94 -15.85
N ARG A 231 -11.19 4.18 -15.37
CA ARG A 231 -11.84 5.37 -15.95
C ARG A 231 -10.95 6.12 -16.95
N GLY A 232 -9.77 5.57 -17.26
CA GLY A 232 -8.85 6.16 -18.24
C GLY A 232 -7.89 7.19 -17.68
N TYR A 233 -7.88 7.43 -16.36
CA TYR A 233 -6.90 8.31 -15.71
C TYR A 233 -5.65 7.52 -15.31
N ARG A 234 -4.61 8.26 -14.97
CA ARG A 234 -3.41 7.71 -14.36
C ARG A 234 -3.49 7.83 -12.84
N ALA A 235 -3.06 6.78 -12.15
CA ALA A 235 -2.81 6.76 -10.71
C ALA A 235 -1.30 6.62 -10.48
N ILE A 236 -0.67 7.58 -9.80
CA ILE A 236 0.79 7.65 -9.74
C ILE A 236 1.31 7.83 -8.31
N MET A 237 2.50 7.32 -8.06
CA MET A 237 3.28 7.63 -6.86
C MET A 237 4.30 8.71 -7.21
N VAL A 238 4.33 9.78 -6.41
CA VAL A 238 5.30 10.86 -6.52
C VAL A 238 6.50 10.61 -5.59
N PRO A 239 7.73 10.89 -6.03
CA PRO A 239 8.93 10.61 -5.25
C PRO A 239 9.38 11.74 -4.33
N ASP A 240 8.77 12.95 -4.47
CA ASP A 240 9.33 14.19 -3.92
C ASP A 240 9.08 14.34 -2.42
N THR A 241 8.26 13.47 -1.84
CA THR A 241 7.95 13.48 -0.41
C THR A 241 7.57 12.07 0.08
N LEU A 242 7.57 11.90 1.41
CA LEU A 242 7.23 10.64 2.09
C LEU A 242 6.37 10.94 3.32
N PHE A 243 5.37 10.12 3.61
CA PHE A 243 4.69 10.17 4.90
C PHE A 243 5.39 9.29 5.94
N TYR A 244 5.18 9.62 7.21
CA TYR A 244 5.76 8.89 8.34
C TYR A 244 4.71 7.99 9.00
N THR A 245 5.12 6.77 9.33
CA THR A 245 4.30 5.79 10.08
C THR A 245 5.14 5.09 11.15
N VAL A 246 4.51 4.32 12.01
CA VAL A 246 5.19 3.45 12.97
C VAL A 246 4.93 1.99 12.60
N PHE A 247 5.95 1.18 12.58
CA PHE A 247 5.86 -0.23 12.22
C PHE A 247 5.97 -1.13 13.45
N PRO A 248 5.24 -2.26 13.53
CA PRO A 248 5.34 -3.19 14.65
C PRO A 248 6.77 -3.70 14.86
N THR A 249 7.23 -3.70 16.09
CA THR A 249 8.56 -4.18 16.49
C THR A 249 8.58 -5.69 16.74
N ARG A 250 7.40 -6.31 17.01
CA ARG A 250 7.25 -7.74 17.28
C ARG A 250 6.90 -8.50 16.00
N LEU A 251 7.53 -9.66 15.79
CA LEU A 251 7.32 -10.50 14.60
C LEU A 251 5.84 -10.91 14.43
N TYR A 252 5.17 -11.30 15.51
CA TYR A 252 3.77 -11.71 15.46
C TYR A 252 2.86 -10.58 14.94
N SER A 253 3.04 -9.36 15.46
CA SER A 253 2.28 -8.18 15.02
C SER A 253 2.58 -7.83 13.56
N LYS A 254 3.86 -7.93 13.13
CA LYS A 254 4.27 -7.79 11.72
C LYS A 254 3.53 -8.80 10.83
N LEU A 255 3.54 -10.08 11.18
CA LEU A 255 2.91 -11.14 10.38
C LEU A 255 1.39 -10.96 10.29
N LYS A 256 0.73 -10.61 11.40
CA LYS A 256 -0.71 -10.34 11.44
C LYS A 256 -1.07 -9.18 10.48
N MET A 257 -0.32 -8.07 10.55
CA MET A 257 -0.52 -6.92 9.67
C MET A 257 -0.24 -7.26 8.20
N LYS A 258 0.89 -7.92 7.91
CA LYS A 258 1.24 -8.35 6.54
C LYS A 258 0.19 -9.32 5.97
N ALA A 259 -0.33 -10.27 6.75
CA ALA A 259 -1.36 -11.21 6.31
C ALA A 259 -2.65 -10.49 5.90
N ARG A 260 -3.10 -9.50 6.67
CA ARG A 260 -4.24 -8.66 6.32
C ARG A 260 -4.01 -7.91 5.01
N ARG A 261 -2.90 -7.14 4.91
CA ARG A 261 -2.54 -6.39 3.70
C ARG A 261 -2.39 -7.29 2.48
N ALA A 262 -1.75 -8.46 2.65
CA ALA A 262 -1.58 -9.45 1.58
C ALA A 262 -2.94 -9.97 1.08
N THR A 263 -3.90 -10.26 1.96
CA THR A 263 -5.24 -10.73 1.56
C THR A 263 -5.98 -9.66 0.73
N GLN A 264 -5.86 -8.38 1.11
CA GLN A 264 -6.42 -7.26 0.36
C GLN A 264 -5.75 -7.12 -1.03
N LEU A 265 -4.41 -7.17 -1.09
CA LEU A 265 -3.66 -7.11 -2.36
C LEU A 265 -3.95 -8.31 -3.26
N ILE A 266 -4.04 -9.52 -2.72
CA ILE A 266 -4.41 -10.71 -3.52
C ILE A 266 -5.82 -10.55 -4.08
N SER A 267 -6.78 -10.06 -3.29
CA SER A 267 -8.16 -9.79 -3.78
C SER A 267 -8.14 -8.80 -4.94
N LEU A 268 -7.33 -7.74 -4.85
CA LEU A 268 -7.14 -6.75 -5.90
C LEU A 268 -6.53 -7.39 -7.17
N TRP A 269 -5.44 -8.16 -7.04
CA TRP A 269 -4.79 -8.78 -8.19
C TRP A 269 -5.63 -9.91 -8.83
N VAL A 270 -6.46 -10.60 -8.07
CA VAL A 270 -7.49 -11.51 -8.62
C VAL A 270 -8.52 -10.73 -9.42
N LYS A 271 -8.97 -9.55 -8.96
CA LYS A 271 -9.85 -8.65 -9.74
C LYS A 271 -9.16 -8.18 -11.01
N CYS A 272 -7.90 -7.73 -10.94
CA CYS A 272 -7.09 -7.36 -12.11
C CYS A 272 -6.94 -8.51 -13.10
N SER A 273 -6.66 -9.73 -12.63
CA SER A 273 -6.54 -10.92 -13.48
C SER A 273 -7.83 -11.20 -14.26
N LYS A 274 -8.99 -11.14 -13.59
CA LYS A 274 -10.30 -11.31 -14.24
C LYS A 274 -10.54 -10.26 -15.33
N LEU A 275 -10.19 -8.99 -15.06
CA LEU A 275 -10.29 -7.90 -16.04
C LEU A 275 -9.31 -8.10 -17.21
N LEU A 276 -8.08 -8.53 -16.92
CA LEU A 276 -7.04 -8.81 -17.90
C LEU A 276 -7.47 -9.93 -18.87
N PHE A 277 -7.96 -11.07 -18.34
CA PHE A 277 -8.44 -12.19 -19.15
C PHE A 277 -9.65 -11.82 -20.02
N ARG A 278 -10.49 -10.88 -19.56
CA ARG A 278 -11.64 -10.37 -20.31
C ARG A 278 -11.25 -9.26 -21.30
N GLY A 279 -9.99 -8.87 -21.38
CA GLY A 279 -9.51 -7.75 -22.21
C GLY A 279 -10.03 -6.37 -21.79
N ARG A 280 -10.46 -6.22 -20.53
CA ARG A 280 -11.10 -4.99 -20.00
C ARG A 280 -10.19 -4.22 -19.05
N LEU A 281 -9.01 -4.72 -18.72
CA LEU A 281 -8.08 -4.02 -17.83
C LEU A 281 -7.37 -2.90 -18.59
N LEU A 282 -7.51 -1.66 -18.12
CA LEU A 282 -6.83 -0.49 -18.70
C LEU A 282 -5.40 -0.28 -18.16
N LEU A 283 -5.03 -0.94 -17.05
CA LEU A 283 -3.64 -0.96 -16.60
C LEU A 283 -2.76 -1.67 -17.66
N PRO A 284 -1.64 -1.06 -18.10
CA PRO A 284 -0.80 -1.66 -19.12
C PRO A 284 -0.34 -3.09 -18.77
N LYS A 285 -0.39 -3.99 -19.76
CA LYS A 285 0.03 -5.40 -19.58
C LYS A 285 1.47 -5.53 -19.08
N LYS A 286 2.36 -4.59 -19.43
CA LYS A 286 3.75 -4.53 -18.95
C LYS A 286 3.85 -4.33 -17.43
N ILE A 287 2.81 -3.82 -16.79
CA ILE A 287 2.68 -3.69 -15.32
C ILE A 287 1.82 -4.83 -14.80
N ALA A 288 0.63 -5.02 -15.35
CA ALA A 288 -0.34 -5.96 -14.82
C ALA A 288 0.12 -7.42 -14.82
N VAL A 289 0.77 -7.87 -15.90
CA VAL A 289 1.20 -9.27 -16.02
C VAL A 289 2.30 -9.61 -15.00
N PRO A 290 3.42 -8.86 -14.88
CA PRO A 290 4.43 -9.14 -13.87
C PRO A 290 3.86 -9.09 -12.43
N GLU A 291 3.02 -8.12 -12.11
CA GLU A 291 2.42 -7.99 -10.78
C GLU A 291 1.50 -9.20 -10.46
N VAL A 292 0.68 -9.65 -11.42
CA VAL A 292 -0.13 -10.88 -11.26
C VAL A 292 0.77 -12.09 -11.04
N LEU A 293 1.87 -12.21 -11.79
CA LEU A 293 2.84 -13.30 -11.61
C LEU A 293 3.50 -13.24 -10.22
N LEU A 294 3.91 -12.06 -9.77
CA LEU A 294 4.56 -11.86 -8.47
C LEU A 294 3.61 -12.16 -7.30
N PHE A 295 2.36 -11.71 -7.36
CA PHE A 295 1.44 -11.86 -6.23
C PHE A 295 0.69 -13.19 -6.21
N ILE A 296 0.46 -13.82 -7.37
CA ILE A 296 -0.35 -15.05 -7.45
C ILE A 296 0.53 -16.28 -7.77
N LEU A 297 1.41 -16.21 -8.76
CA LEU A 297 2.15 -17.38 -9.21
C LEU A 297 3.42 -17.65 -8.39
N ASN A 298 4.20 -16.61 -8.09
CA ASN A 298 5.48 -16.75 -7.37
C ASN A 298 5.36 -17.41 -5.99
N PRO A 299 4.33 -17.11 -5.14
CA PRO A 299 4.15 -17.84 -3.88
C PRO A 299 3.95 -19.35 -4.06
N LEU A 300 3.25 -19.77 -5.12
CA LEU A 300 3.03 -21.17 -5.46
C LEU A 300 4.33 -21.83 -5.95
N ILE A 301 5.10 -21.13 -6.79
CA ILE A 301 6.41 -21.60 -7.28
C ILE A 301 7.36 -21.79 -6.09
N LEU A 302 7.46 -20.82 -5.18
CA LEU A 302 8.32 -20.94 -4.00
C LEU A 302 7.90 -22.09 -3.11
N PHE A 303 6.61 -22.27 -2.86
CA PHE A 303 6.11 -23.40 -2.07
C PHE A 303 6.50 -24.74 -2.69
N THR A 304 6.28 -24.90 -4.00
CA THR A 304 6.67 -26.10 -4.74
C THR A 304 8.19 -26.32 -4.69
N LEU A 305 8.97 -25.24 -4.81
CA LEU A 305 10.42 -25.27 -4.71
C LEU A 305 10.88 -25.75 -3.31
N ILE A 306 10.27 -25.23 -2.24
CA ILE A 306 10.58 -25.67 -0.87
C ILE A 306 10.26 -27.14 -0.68
N VAL A 307 9.07 -27.61 -1.11
CA VAL A 307 8.64 -28.99 -0.96
C VAL A 307 9.55 -29.94 -1.75
N THR A 308 9.85 -29.62 -3.01
CA THR A 308 10.73 -30.44 -3.85
C THR A 308 12.17 -30.48 -3.34
N THR A 309 12.66 -29.36 -2.79
CA THR A 309 13.97 -29.29 -2.16
C THR A 309 14.04 -30.15 -0.89
N ALA A 310 13.05 -30.02 -0.01
CA ALA A 310 12.97 -30.84 1.21
C ALA A 310 12.90 -32.32 0.89
N ALA A 311 12.08 -32.72 -0.10
CA ALA A 311 12.00 -34.12 -0.54
C ALA A 311 13.34 -34.61 -1.11
N ALA A 312 14.05 -33.82 -1.90
CA ALA A 312 15.35 -34.18 -2.45
C ALA A 312 16.40 -34.40 -1.34
N ILE A 313 16.45 -33.52 -0.34
CA ILE A 313 17.37 -33.65 0.81
C ILE A 313 17.03 -34.88 1.66
N LEU A 314 15.74 -35.15 1.90
CA LEU A 314 15.32 -36.31 2.69
C LEU A 314 15.61 -37.63 1.98
N LEU A 315 15.37 -37.75 0.69
CA LEU A 315 15.55 -38.97 -0.08
C LEU A 315 17.02 -39.21 -0.50
N PHE A 316 17.78 -38.16 -0.71
CA PHE A 316 19.16 -38.19 -1.21
C PHE A 316 20.09 -37.25 -0.43
N PRO A 317 20.25 -37.40 0.91
CA PRO A 317 20.93 -36.41 1.77
C PRO A 317 22.40 -36.18 1.41
N PHE A 318 23.09 -37.17 0.92
CA PHE A 318 24.52 -37.08 0.55
C PHE A 318 24.77 -36.88 -0.93
N SER A 319 23.73 -36.62 -1.73
CA SER A 319 23.92 -36.31 -3.13
C SER A 319 24.62 -34.93 -3.28
N LEU A 320 25.48 -34.77 -4.30
CA LEU A 320 26.11 -33.51 -4.63
C LEU A 320 25.07 -32.38 -4.80
N PHE A 321 23.90 -32.72 -5.31
CA PHE A 321 22.78 -31.78 -5.45
C PHE A 321 22.26 -31.28 -4.10
N SER A 322 21.98 -32.16 -3.14
CA SER A 322 21.49 -31.80 -1.80
C SER A 322 22.53 -30.97 -1.03
N LEU A 323 23.79 -31.41 -1.06
CA LEU A 323 24.89 -30.70 -0.44
C LEU A 323 25.10 -29.31 -1.07
N GLY A 324 25.00 -29.21 -2.41
CA GLY A 324 25.09 -27.95 -3.13
C GLY A 324 23.96 -26.97 -2.75
N ILE A 325 22.72 -27.44 -2.62
CA ILE A 325 21.60 -26.60 -2.15
C ILE A 325 21.81 -26.13 -0.72
N LEU A 326 22.22 -27.02 0.19
CA LEU A 326 22.48 -26.65 1.58
C LEU A 326 23.58 -25.58 1.68
N ALA A 327 24.67 -25.76 0.92
CA ALA A 327 25.75 -24.75 0.83
C ALA A 327 25.23 -23.43 0.26
N PHE A 328 24.43 -23.44 -0.82
CA PHE A 328 23.84 -22.25 -1.41
C PHE A 328 22.93 -21.50 -0.44
N VAL A 329 22.01 -22.21 0.24
CA VAL A 329 21.15 -21.61 1.27
C VAL A 329 21.98 -21.07 2.42
N GLY A 330 23.02 -21.77 2.85
CA GLY A 330 23.98 -21.29 3.85
C GLY A 330 24.65 -19.98 3.42
N CYS A 331 25.11 -19.89 2.18
CA CYS A 331 25.67 -18.66 1.63
C CYS A 331 24.64 -17.51 1.63
N LEU A 332 23.40 -17.76 1.24
CA LEU A 332 22.33 -16.73 1.29
C LEU A 332 22.07 -16.26 2.72
N LEU A 333 22.07 -17.16 3.69
CA LEU A 333 21.88 -16.82 5.11
C LEU A 333 23.08 -16.04 5.70
N ILE A 334 24.28 -16.21 5.18
CA ILE A 334 25.46 -15.47 5.61
C ILE A 334 25.51 -14.11 4.93
N PHE A 335 25.43 -14.05 3.61
CA PHE A 335 25.74 -12.84 2.84
C PHE A 335 24.50 -12.01 2.46
N ALA A 336 23.31 -12.61 2.35
CA ALA A 336 22.09 -11.94 1.90
C ALA A 336 20.90 -12.17 2.86
N ARG A 337 21.18 -12.48 4.12
CA ARG A 337 20.17 -12.92 5.11
C ARG A 337 18.89 -12.09 5.10
N ARG A 338 19.01 -10.75 5.11
CA ARG A 338 17.82 -9.87 5.21
C ARG A 338 16.92 -10.02 4.01
N ILE A 339 17.46 -9.90 2.81
CA ILE A 339 16.68 -10.00 1.56
C ILE A 339 16.10 -11.40 1.43
N PHE A 340 16.90 -12.43 1.68
CA PHE A 340 16.46 -13.82 1.59
C PHE A 340 15.29 -14.12 2.53
N VAL A 341 15.41 -13.76 3.82
CA VAL A 341 14.36 -13.98 4.81
C VAL A 341 13.09 -13.19 4.47
N GLU A 342 13.19 -11.91 4.08
CA GLU A 342 12.00 -11.12 3.70
C GLU A 342 11.32 -11.70 2.46
N VAL A 343 12.05 -12.08 1.42
CA VAL A 343 11.47 -12.71 0.22
C VAL A 343 10.73 -14.00 0.56
N VAL A 344 11.33 -14.87 1.40
CA VAL A 344 10.67 -16.11 1.82
C VAL A 344 9.43 -15.82 2.66
N VAL A 345 9.54 -14.96 3.67
CA VAL A 345 8.41 -14.61 4.56
C VAL A 345 7.27 -13.97 3.77
N ASP A 346 7.56 -13.02 2.89
CA ASP A 346 6.54 -12.33 2.11
C ASP A 346 5.78 -13.30 1.18
N ASN A 347 6.49 -14.21 0.50
CA ASN A 347 5.83 -15.22 -0.34
C ASN A 347 5.01 -16.22 0.49
N LEU A 348 5.44 -16.61 1.69
CA LEU A 348 4.64 -17.47 2.58
C LEU A 348 3.39 -16.73 3.08
N VAL A 349 3.49 -15.45 3.38
CA VAL A 349 2.33 -14.60 3.73
C VAL A 349 1.37 -14.46 2.56
N LEU A 350 1.88 -14.27 1.32
CA LEU A 350 1.05 -14.25 0.11
C LEU A 350 0.36 -15.61 -0.13
N LEU A 351 1.07 -16.72 0.08
CA LEU A 351 0.47 -18.06 -0.01
C LEU A 351 -0.64 -18.26 1.03
N TYR A 352 -0.41 -17.84 2.27
CA TYR A 352 -1.44 -17.86 3.31
C TYR A 352 -2.66 -17.01 2.90
N ALA A 353 -2.44 -15.84 2.32
CA ALA A 353 -3.50 -14.96 1.82
C ALA A 353 -4.31 -15.60 0.67
N LEU A 354 -3.64 -16.25 -0.28
CA LEU A 354 -4.29 -17.03 -1.35
C LEU A 354 -5.19 -18.12 -0.80
N VAL A 355 -4.67 -18.95 0.14
CA VAL A 355 -5.44 -20.02 0.77
C VAL A 355 -6.62 -19.46 1.58
N SER A 356 -6.41 -18.33 2.29
CA SER A 356 -7.45 -17.68 3.08
C SER A 356 -8.59 -17.17 2.20
N LEU A 357 -8.25 -16.59 1.04
CA LEU A 357 -9.23 -16.11 0.07
C LEU A 357 -10.04 -17.27 -0.54
N LEU A 358 -9.38 -18.40 -0.88
CA LEU A 358 -10.06 -19.61 -1.37
C LEU A 358 -11.03 -20.20 -0.33
N ARG A 359 -10.74 -20.01 0.97
CA ARG A 359 -11.64 -20.40 2.08
C ARG A 359 -12.73 -19.36 2.38
N GLY A 360 -12.87 -18.33 1.55
CA GLY A 360 -13.90 -17.27 1.71
C GLY A 360 -13.62 -16.27 2.83
N ARG A 361 -12.43 -16.29 3.44
CA ARG A 361 -12.08 -15.31 4.48
C ARG A 361 -11.72 -13.98 3.84
N ARG A 362 -12.46 -12.92 4.20
CA ARG A 362 -12.18 -11.54 3.78
C ARG A 362 -11.93 -10.71 5.03
N TYR A 363 -10.88 -9.90 5.01
CA TYR A 363 -10.61 -8.94 6.08
C TYR A 363 -11.25 -7.60 5.70
N THR A 364 -12.49 -7.39 6.12
CA THR A 364 -13.22 -6.12 5.92
C THR A 364 -13.04 -5.18 7.11
N ASN A 365 -12.76 -5.72 8.30
CA ASN A 365 -12.63 -4.95 9.52
C ASN A 365 -11.16 -4.61 9.81
N TRP A 366 -10.98 -3.43 10.29
CA TRP A 366 -9.74 -2.78 10.62
C TRP A 366 -9.42 -3.00 12.12
N ASP A 367 -8.69 -4.06 12.43
CA ASP A 367 -8.18 -4.25 13.79
C ASP A 367 -6.75 -3.73 13.87
N LYS A 368 -6.48 -2.87 14.88
CA LYS A 368 -5.12 -2.43 15.17
C LYS A 368 -4.23 -3.61 15.53
N ALA A 369 -3.02 -3.62 14.97
CA ALA A 369 -1.95 -4.36 15.58
C ALA A 369 -1.62 -3.66 16.91
N GLN A 370 -1.86 -4.32 18.05
CA GLN A 370 -1.37 -3.82 19.34
C GLN A 370 0.15 -3.71 19.28
N PHE A 371 0.66 -2.50 19.45
CA PHE A 371 2.10 -2.20 19.50
C PHE A 371 2.69 -2.60 20.84
#